data_82d39904480b33d1f3b771a10383decb
#
_entry.id   82d39904480b33d1f3b771a10383decb
#
_cell.length_a   1.000
_cell.length_b   1.000
_cell.length_c   1.000
_cell.angle_alpha   90.00
_cell.angle_beta   90.00
_cell.angle_gamma   90.00
#
_symmetry.space_group_name_H-M   'P 1'
#
loop_
_entity.id
_entity.type
_entity.pdbx_description
1 polymer ?
#
loop_
_entity_poly.entity_id
_entity_poly.type
_entity_poly.pdbx_seq_one_letter_code
_entity_poly.pdbx_strand_id
1 'polypeptide(L)'
;LNNIAIGAKYLLNKYKYKKVAIVDFDVHHGNGTQDIFYESENILFISTHQYPFYPGTGTEKEKGKFNNICNIPLPAGTNSEEYLNAFEFALKKLKEFKPEFVLVSAGFDCDFRDPLASLKLGPEDFYIITKRILETTKKFCDGKVVSILEGGYDLQALQEDTKRHVDALLEYS
;
A
#
# COMPACT_ATOMS: atom_id res chain seq x y z
N LEU A 1 10.97 2.13 14.10
CA LEU A 1 10.28 0.82 14.20
C LEU A 1 9.41 0.62 12.97
N ASN A 2 9.35 -0.58 12.44
CA ASN A 2 8.46 -0.92 11.33
C ASN A 2 7.12 -1.44 11.90
N ASN A 3 6.18 -0.52 12.09
CA ASN A 3 4.89 -0.80 12.75
C ASN A 3 4.03 -1.78 11.94
N ILE A 4 3.99 -1.63 10.61
CA ILE A 4 3.19 -2.51 9.75
C ILE A 4 3.72 -3.96 9.79
N ALA A 5 5.05 -4.14 9.82
CA ALA A 5 5.66 -5.46 9.91
C ALA A 5 5.41 -6.12 11.29
N ILE A 6 5.42 -5.34 12.37
CA ILE A 6 5.05 -5.82 13.72
C ILE A 6 3.60 -6.30 13.69
N GLY A 7 2.68 -5.50 13.14
CA GLY A 7 1.28 -5.86 12.98
C GLY A 7 1.09 -7.16 12.19
N ALA A 8 1.76 -7.30 11.04
CA ALA A 8 1.69 -8.50 10.22
C ALA A 8 2.19 -9.74 10.97
N LYS A 9 3.34 -9.66 11.63
CA LYS A 9 3.86 -10.78 12.46
C LYS A 9 2.93 -11.10 13.63
N TYR A 10 2.29 -10.10 14.24
CA TYR A 10 1.33 -10.31 15.31
C TYR A 10 0.09 -11.07 14.81
N LEU A 11 -0.43 -10.71 13.64
CA LEU A 11 -1.55 -11.42 12.99
C LEU A 11 -1.22 -12.89 12.72
N LEU A 12 -0.04 -13.18 12.17
CA LEU A 12 0.41 -14.54 11.90
C LEU A 12 0.61 -15.33 13.20
N ASN A 13 1.29 -14.75 14.20
CA ASN A 13 1.74 -15.49 15.39
C ASN A 13 0.66 -15.61 16.45
N LYS A 14 -0.08 -14.53 16.73
CA LYS A 14 -1.10 -14.48 17.78
C LYS A 14 -2.47 -14.94 17.28
N TYR A 15 -2.92 -14.43 16.14
CA TYR A 15 -4.23 -14.73 15.59
C TYR A 15 -4.24 -15.91 14.61
N LYS A 16 -3.05 -16.42 14.24
CA LYS A 16 -2.87 -17.61 13.39
C LYS A 16 -3.44 -17.46 11.97
N TYR A 17 -3.58 -16.23 11.48
CA TYR A 17 -3.86 -15.99 10.07
C TYR A 17 -2.80 -16.66 9.19
N LYS A 18 -3.19 -17.15 8.04
CA LYS A 18 -2.30 -17.86 7.10
C LYS A 18 -1.84 -16.98 5.95
N LYS A 19 -2.65 -15.97 5.59
CA LYS A 19 -2.39 -15.07 4.48
C LYS A 19 -2.72 -13.64 4.88
N VAL A 20 -1.70 -12.80 4.99
CA VAL A 20 -1.84 -11.36 5.26
C VAL A 20 -1.24 -10.58 4.10
N ALA A 21 -1.98 -9.62 3.56
CA ALA A 21 -1.44 -8.70 2.58
C ALA A 21 -1.06 -7.36 3.23
N ILE A 22 0.03 -6.79 2.78
CA ILE A 22 0.43 -5.41 3.08
C ILE A 22 0.37 -4.66 1.76
N VAL A 23 -0.43 -3.59 1.72
CA VAL A 23 -0.51 -2.66 0.59
C VAL A 23 0.07 -1.34 1.03
N ASP A 24 1.14 -0.95 0.40
CA ASP A 24 1.91 0.25 0.68
C ASP A 24 1.76 1.23 -0.50
N PHE A 25 1.15 2.37 -0.24
CA PHE A 25 1.01 3.45 -1.22
C PHE A 25 1.72 4.74 -0.81
N ASP A 26 2.62 4.66 0.18
CA ASP A 26 3.61 5.70 0.41
C ASP A 26 4.44 5.92 -0.86
N VAL A 27 4.85 7.16 -1.13
CA VAL A 27 5.62 7.49 -2.33
C VAL A 27 7.00 6.84 -2.36
N HIS A 28 7.52 6.47 -1.18
CA HIS A 28 8.80 5.81 -1.03
C HIS A 28 8.64 4.29 -1.03
N HIS A 29 9.60 3.60 -1.62
CA HIS A 29 9.62 2.13 -1.52
C HIS A 29 9.81 1.66 -0.08
N GLY A 30 8.91 0.83 0.42
CA GLY A 30 8.96 0.24 1.75
C GLY A 30 10.02 -0.87 1.87
N ASN A 31 11.31 -0.54 1.62
CA ASN A 31 12.40 -1.51 1.57
C ASN A 31 12.53 -2.32 2.85
N GLY A 32 12.34 -1.71 4.02
CA GLY A 32 12.43 -2.42 5.29
C GLY A 32 11.31 -3.45 5.47
N THR A 33 10.10 -3.17 4.99
CA THR A 33 8.99 -4.13 4.98
C THR A 33 9.27 -5.26 3.99
N GLN A 34 9.75 -4.93 2.80
CA GLN A 34 10.17 -5.90 1.80
C GLN A 34 11.22 -6.86 2.36
N ASP A 35 12.27 -6.35 2.99
CA ASP A 35 13.38 -7.17 3.53
C ASP A 35 12.90 -8.12 4.61
N ILE A 36 12.04 -7.65 5.54
CA ILE A 36 11.49 -8.47 6.62
C ILE A 36 10.68 -9.66 6.09
N PHE A 37 9.99 -9.49 4.96
CA PHE A 37 9.08 -10.49 4.40
C PHE A 37 9.57 -11.11 3.10
N TYR A 38 10.81 -10.87 2.68
CA TYR A 38 11.36 -11.37 1.42
C TYR A 38 11.29 -12.88 1.27
N GLU A 39 11.40 -13.60 2.39
CA GLU A 39 11.32 -15.06 2.46
C GLU A 39 10.03 -15.56 3.18
N SER A 40 8.93 -14.83 3.09
CA SER A 40 7.68 -15.19 3.78
C SER A 40 6.59 -15.60 2.78
N GLU A 41 6.21 -16.86 2.77
CA GLU A 41 5.10 -17.34 1.94
C GLU A 41 3.71 -16.86 2.40
N ASN A 42 3.60 -16.44 3.66
CA ASN A 42 2.35 -16.04 4.30
C ASN A 42 2.04 -14.54 4.13
N ILE A 43 2.98 -13.76 3.62
CA ILE A 43 2.83 -12.32 3.42
C ILE A 43 2.95 -11.98 1.95
N LEU A 44 1.96 -11.27 1.41
CA LEU A 44 2.09 -10.54 0.16
C LEU A 44 2.39 -9.08 0.49
N PHE A 45 3.51 -8.55 0.02
CA PHE A 45 3.84 -7.14 0.08
C PHE A 45 3.69 -6.51 -1.30
N ILE A 46 2.88 -5.46 -1.38
CA ILE A 46 2.67 -4.68 -2.60
C ILE A 46 3.07 -3.24 -2.28
N SER A 47 3.93 -2.65 -3.09
CA SER A 47 4.34 -1.25 -2.97
C SER A 47 4.20 -0.54 -4.32
N THR A 48 3.44 0.56 -4.33
CA THR A 48 3.41 1.54 -5.41
C THR A 48 4.23 2.74 -4.98
N HIS A 49 5.29 3.06 -5.69
CA HIS A 49 6.24 4.10 -5.27
C HIS A 49 6.87 4.80 -6.45
N GLN A 50 7.34 6.03 -6.23
CA GLN A 50 8.12 6.74 -7.24
C GLN A 50 9.48 6.06 -7.46
N TYR A 51 9.87 5.91 -8.74
CA TYR A 51 11.17 5.31 -9.09
C TYR A 51 11.71 5.94 -10.40
N PRO A 52 13.02 6.25 -10.49
CA PRO A 52 14.02 6.18 -9.42
C PRO A 52 13.80 7.26 -8.34
N PHE A 53 13.84 6.87 -7.08
CA PHE A 53 13.68 7.75 -5.93
C PHE A 53 14.29 7.10 -4.67
N TYR A 54 14.33 7.85 -3.53
CA TYR A 54 14.77 7.25 -2.26
C TYR A 54 13.85 6.06 -1.88
N PRO A 55 14.37 4.94 -1.39
CA PRO A 55 15.76 4.63 -1.02
C PRO A 55 16.60 4.01 -2.16
N GLY A 56 16.16 4.03 -3.39
CA GLY A 56 16.89 3.50 -4.55
C GLY A 56 16.68 1.99 -4.80
N THR A 57 15.69 1.40 -4.15
CA THR A 57 15.29 -0.01 -4.25
C THR A 57 13.84 -0.10 -4.76
N GLY A 58 13.30 -1.30 -4.93
CA GLY A 58 11.90 -1.50 -5.32
C GLY A 58 11.70 -1.66 -6.83
N THR A 59 12.66 -2.27 -7.51
CA THR A 59 12.47 -2.62 -8.92
C THR A 59 11.46 -3.75 -9.09
N GLU A 60 10.82 -3.83 -10.24
CA GLU A 60 9.90 -4.93 -10.60
C GLU A 60 10.54 -6.31 -10.56
N LYS A 61 11.88 -6.38 -10.56
CA LYS A 61 12.65 -7.64 -10.52
C LYS A 61 12.76 -8.22 -9.12
N GLU A 62 12.56 -7.41 -8.10
CA GLU A 62 12.60 -7.82 -6.69
C GLU A 62 11.26 -8.46 -6.32
N LYS A 63 11.17 -9.79 -6.41
CA LYS A 63 9.90 -10.54 -6.30
C LYS A 63 9.77 -11.36 -5.03
N GLY A 64 10.81 -11.40 -4.19
CA GLY A 64 10.84 -12.29 -3.03
C GLY A 64 10.95 -13.78 -3.40
N LYS A 65 11.24 -14.60 -2.41
CA LYS A 65 11.50 -16.03 -2.57
C LYS A 65 10.26 -16.81 -3.06
N PHE A 66 9.08 -16.36 -2.68
CA PHE A 66 7.80 -16.99 -3.02
C PHE A 66 6.98 -16.19 -4.03
N ASN A 67 7.60 -15.26 -4.77
CA ASN A 67 6.93 -14.30 -5.65
C ASN A 67 5.87 -13.46 -4.88
N ASN A 68 6.20 -13.18 -3.64
CA ASN A 68 5.35 -12.53 -2.65
C ASN A 68 5.64 -11.03 -2.49
N ILE A 69 6.58 -10.50 -3.25
CA ILE A 69 6.87 -9.07 -3.36
C ILE A 69 6.36 -8.56 -4.71
N CYS A 70 5.61 -7.49 -4.69
CA CYS A 70 5.03 -6.87 -5.88
C CYS A 70 5.34 -5.38 -5.88
N ASN A 71 6.47 -5.01 -6.47
CA ASN A 71 6.85 -3.62 -6.67
C ASN A 71 6.25 -3.06 -7.95
N ILE A 72 5.67 -1.88 -7.85
CA ILE A 72 5.06 -1.12 -8.95
C ILE A 72 5.73 0.25 -8.99
N PRO A 73 6.93 0.33 -9.59
CA PRO A 73 7.68 1.59 -9.71
C PRO A 73 7.00 2.53 -10.70
N LEU A 74 6.84 3.78 -10.31
CA LEU A 74 6.15 4.82 -11.08
C LEU A 74 7.10 5.98 -11.35
N PRO A 75 7.17 6.52 -12.59
CA PRO A 75 8.02 7.65 -12.88
C PRO A 75 7.53 8.93 -12.19
N ALA A 76 8.48 9.85 -11.90
CA ALA A 76 8.13 11.17 -11.44
C ALA A 76 7.15 11.85 -12.41
N GLY A 77 6.14 12.54 -11.89
CA GLY A 77 5.10 13.20 -12.67
C GLY A 77 3.90 12.33 -13.02
N THR A 78 3.90 11.03 -12.63
CA THR A 78 2.72 10.14 -12.80
C THR A 78 1.47 10.80 -12.24
N ASN A 79 0.44 10.92 -13.05
CA ASN A 79 -0.85 11.51 -12.69
C ASN A 79 -1.84 10.44 -12.17
N SER A 80 -3.02 10.89 -11.73
CA SER A 80 -4.08 10.05 -11.18
C SER A 80 -4.46 8.89 -12.11
N GLU A 81 -4.68 9.15 -13.40
CA GLU A 81 -5.10 8.12 -14.36
C GLU A 81 -4.02 7.05 -14.53
N GLU A 82 -2.78 7.47 -14.73
CA GLU A 82 -1.63 6.56 -14.86
C GLU A 82 -1.42 5.74 -13.61
N TYR A 83 -1.51 6.37 -12.43
CA TYR A 83 -1.38 5.69 -11.14
C TYR A 83 -2.48 4.64 -10.94
N LEU A 84 -3.74 5.03 -11.13
CA LEU A 84 -4.88 4.13 -10.94
C LEU A 84 -4.86 2.96 -11.94
N ASN A 85 -4.38 3.17 -13.15
CA ASN A 85 -4.17 2.10 -14.12
C ASN A 85 -3.07 1.12 -13.67
N ALA A 86 -1.94 1.63 -13.17
CA ALA A 86 -0.89 0.79 -12.59
C ALA A 86 -1.37 0.04 -11.34
N PHE A 87 -2.19 0.68 -10.52
CA PHE A 87 -2.75 0.10 -9.29
C PHE A 87 -3.67 -1.10 -9.55
N GLU A 88 -4.26 -1.24 -10.75
CA GLU A 88 -5.01 -2.45 -11.12
C GLU A 88 -4.17 -3.73 -11.04
N PHE A 89 -2.85 -3.62 -11.25
CA PHE A 89 -1.95 -4.76 -11.06
C PHE A 89 -1.85 -5.17 -9.59
N ALA A 90 -1.82 -4.20 -8.66
CA ALA A 90 -1.89 -4.45 -7.22
C ALA A 90 -3.18 -5.20 -6.84
N LEU A 91 -4.32 -4.74 -7.36
CA LEU A 91 -5.62 -5.36 -7.09
C LEU A 91 -5.70 -6.78 -7.65
N LYS A 92 -5.11 -7.02 -8.82
CA LYS A 92 -4.99 -8.37 -9.38
C LYS A 92 -4.18 -9.28 -8.46
N LYS A 93 -3.05 -8.82 -7.93
CA LYS A 93 -2.22 -9.57 -6.97
C LYS A 93 -2.98 -9.90 -5.68
N LEU A 94 -3.75 -8.96 -5.14
CA LEU A 94 -4.62 -9.20 -3.99
C LEU A 94 -5.66 -10.29 -4.28
N LYS A 95 -6.31 -10.25 -5.46
CA LYS A 95 -7.29 -11.28 -5.88
C LYS A 95 -6.67 -12.68 -6.01
N GLU A 96 -5.46 -12.76 -6.53
CA GLU A 96 -4.70 -14.01 -6.68
C GLU A 96 -4.28 -14.59 -5.33
N PHE A 97 -3.80 -13.73 -4.43
CA PHE A 97 -3.30 -14.13 -3.11
C PHE A 97 -4.42 -14.50 -2.14
N LYS A 98 -5.58 -13.84 -2.20
CA LYS A 98 -6.75 -14.04 -1.33
C LYS A 98 -6.40 -13.90 0.15
N PRO A 99 -6.01 -12.70 0.60
CA PRO A 99 -5.62 -12.46 1.99
C PRO A 99 -6.80 -12.66 2.95
N GLU A 100 -6.52 -13.13 4.15
CA GLU A 100 -7.48 -13.23 5.27
C GLU A 100 -7.49 -11.93 6.11
N PHE A 101 -6.49 -11.08 5.92
CA PHE A 101 -6.35 -9.78 6.56
C PHE A 101 -5.51 -8.85 5.68
N VAL A 102 -5.85 -7.57 5.66
CA VAL A 102 -5.09 -6.55 4.92
C VAL A 102 -4.56 -5.49 5.88
N LEU A 103 -3.30 -5.16 5.74
CA LEU A 103 -2.66 -4.02 6.36
C LEU A 103 -2.31 -3.01 5.27
N VAL A 104 -2.50 -1.73 5.57
CA VAL A 104 -2.22 -0.64 4.64
C VAL A 104 -1.18 0.29 5.26
N SER A 105 -0.02 0.45 4.61
CA SER A 105 0.90 1.55 4.84
C SER A 105 0.39 2.74 4.04
N ALA A 106 -0.26 3.67 4.73
CA ALA A 106 -0.93 4.81 4.15
C ALA A 106 -0.03 6.05 4.21
N GLY A 107 0.79 6.26 3.18
CA GLY A 107 1.50 7.50 2.95
C GLY A 107 0.69 8.43 2.04
N PHE A 108 0.67 9.70 2.35
CA PHE A 108 -0.04 10.73 1.58
C PHE A 108 0.91 11.69 0.86
N ASP A 109 2.18 11.31 0.77
CA ASP A 109 3.25 12.03 0.08
C ASP A 109 3.27 11.79 -1.46
N CYS A 110 2.30 11.03 -1.96
CA CYS A 110 1.96 10.98 -3.39
C CYS A 110 1.14 12.19 -3.86
N ASP A 111 0.64 13.06 -2.95
CA ASP A 111 -0.14 14.24 -3.31
C ASP A 111 0.70 15.26 -4.09
N PHE A 112 0.08 15.93 -5.06
CA PHE A 112 0.75 16.90 -5.94
C PHE A 112 1.32 18.13 -5.21
N ARG A 113 0.90 18.37 -3.97
CA ARG A 113 1.37 19.46 -3.09
C ARG A 113 2.54 19.06 -2.21
N ASP A 114 2.85 17.76 -2.14
CA ASP A 114 3.93 17.28 -1.28
C ASP A 114 5.28 17.86 -1.73
N PRO A 115 6.07 18.43 -0.80
CA PRO A 115 7.31 19.10 -1.15
C PRO A 115 8.47 18.15 -1.45
N LEU A 116 8.34 16.85 -1.14
CA LEU A 116 9.44 15.90 -1.22
C LEU A 116 9.37 15.03 -2.48
N ALA A 117 8.19 14.81 -3.04
CA ALA A 117 7.97 13.89 -4.13
C ALA A 117 7.38 14.56 -5.36
N SER A 118 7.13 13.79 -6.43
CA SER A 118 6.71 14.36 -7.71
C SER A 118 5.54 13.60 -8.35
N LEU A 119 4.86 12.72 -7.61
CA LEU A 119 3.61 12.15 -8.07
C LEU A 119 2.50 13.21 -7.99
N LYS A 120 1.39 12.99 -8.71
CA LYS A 120 0.37 14.03 -8.88
C LYS A 120 -1.02 13.50 -8.51
N LEU A 121 -1.11 12.85 -7.34
CA LEU A 121 -2.39 12.45 -6.78
C LEU A 121 -3.05 13.61 -6.03
N GLY A 122 -4.31 13.43 -5.71
CA GLY A 122 -5.07 14.34 -4.86
C GLY A 122 -6.05 13.57 -3.97
N PRO A 123 -6.83 14.26 -3.14
CA PRO A 123 -7.66 13.64 -2.11
C PRO A 123 -8.61 12.55 -2.64
N GLU A 124 -9.19 12.75 -3.81
CA GLU A 124 -10.11 11.78 -4.41
C GLU A 124 -9.42 10.47 -4.81
N ASP A 125 -8.14 10.54 -5.19
CA ASP A 125 -7.36 9.34 -5.55
C ASP A 125 -7.17 8.44 -4.33
N PHE A 126 -6.89 8.99 -3.17
CA PHE A 126 -6.75 8.22 -1.92
C PHE A 126 -8.07 7.56 -1.50
N TYR A 127 -9.20 8.22 -1.74
CA TYR A 127 -10.51 7.59 -1.57
C TYR A 127 -10.68 6.41 -2.53
N ILE A 128 -10.39 6.60 -3.82
CA ILE A 128 -10.54 5.57 -4.85
C ILE A 128 -9.61 4.37 -4.59
N ILE A 129 -8.34 4.60 -4.24
CA ILE A 129 -7.37 3.56 -3.91
C ILE A 129 -7.89 2.72 -2.74
N THR A 130 -8.30 3.38 -1.67
CA THR A 130 -8.81 2.73 -0.46
C THR A 130 -10.07 1.91 -0.75
N LYS A 131 -11.04 2.51 -1.42
CA LYS A 131 -12.27 1.85 -1.86
C LYS A 131 -11.98 0.59 -2.67
N ARG A 132 -11.09 0.67 -3.66
CA ARG A 132 -10.74 -0.47 -4.53
C ARG A 132 -10.05 -1.60 -3.74
N ILE A 133 -9.21 -1.30 -2.75
CA ILE A 133 -8.64 -2.30 -1.84
C ILE A 133 -9.77 -3.03 -1.10
N LEU A 134 -10.68 -2.27 -0.47
CA LEU A 134 -11.78 -2.81 0.33
C LEU A 134 -12.73 -3.67 -0.52
N GLU A 135 -13.19 -3.18 -1.66
CA GLU A 135 -14.05 -3.92 -2.59
C GLU A 135 -13.39 -5.21 -3.09
N THR A 136 -12.08 -5.13 -3.39
CA THR A 136 -11.33 -6.29 -3.91
C THR A 136 -11.19 -7.38 -2.85
N THR A 137 -11.00 -7.01 -1.60
CA THR A 137 -10.65 -7.93 -0.52
C THR A 137 -11.86 -8.36 0.33
N LYS A 138 -12.99 -7.65 0.25
CA LYS A 138 -14.20 -7.90 1.06
C LYS A 138 -14.58 -9.39 1.16
N LYS A 139 -14.60 -10.09 0.04
CA LYS A 139 -14.98 -11.52 -0.01
C LYS A 139 -13.91 -12.48 0.54
N PHE A 140 -12.70 -12.02 0.81
CA PHE A 140 -11.61 -12.84 1.32
C PHE A 140 -11.32 -12.58 2.79
N CYS A 141 -11.37 -11.32 3.22
CA CYS A 141 -11.01 -10.91 4.57
C CYS A 141 -12.18 -10.33 5.38
N ASP A 142 -13.38 -10.28 4.82
CA ASP A 142 -14.59 -9.83 5.52
C ASP A 142 -14.41 -8.46 6.19
N GLY A 143 -13.85 -7.50 5.45
CA GLY A 143 -13.59 -6.14 5.93
C GLY A 143 -12.45 -6.01 6.95
N LYS A 144 -11.67 -7.06 7.22
CA LYS A 144 -10.53 -7.00 8.14
C LYS A 144 -9.36 -6.23 7.52
N VAL A 145 -9.41 -4.92 7.68
CA VAL A 145 -8.39 -3.98 7.19
C VAL A 145 -7.94 -3.09 8.34
N VAL A 146 -6.65 -2.88 8.47
CA VAL A 146 -6.06 -1.88 9.37
C VAL A 146 -5.12 -1.00 8.55
N SER A 147 -5.31 0.30 8.67
CA SER A 147 -4.46 1.31 8.03
C SER A 147 -3.56 1.98 9.06
N ILE A 148 -2.31 2.19 8.71
CA ILE A 148 -1.29 2.84 9.52
C ILE A 148 -0.73 4.01 8.72
N LEU A 149 -0.75 5.20 9.30
CA LEU A 149 -0.19 6.42 8.70
C LEU A 149 1.33 6.30 8.59
N GLU A 150 1.85 6.64 7.41
CA GLU A 150 3.28 6.73 7.10
C GLU A 150 3.65 8.18 6.71
N GLY A 151 4.00 8.45 5.43
CA GLY A 151 4.39 9.76 4.94
C GLY A 151 3.25 10.73 4.66
N GLY A 152 3.61 11.97 4.29
CA GLY A 152 2.74 13.09 4.00
C GLY A 152 3.24 14.37 4.67
N TYR A 153 3.83 15.29 3.89
CA TYR A 153 4.65 16.38 4.43
C TYR A 153 4.06 17.76 4.13
N ASP A 154 3.03 17.87 3.30
CA ASP A 154 2.15 19.04 3.24
C ASP A 154 0.98 18.84 4.21
N LEU A 155 0.88 19.68 5.25
CA LEU A 155 -0.11 19.50 6.32
C LEU A 155 -1.56 19.70 5.85
N GLN A 156 -1.78 20.57 4.86
CA GLN A 156 -3.12 20.76 4.31
C GLN A 156 -3.52 19.56 3.44
N ALA A 157 -2.63 19.10 2.58
CA ALA A 157 -2.84 17.89 1.79
C ALA A 157 -3.10 16.70 2.70
N LEU A 158 -2.24 16.47 3.69
CA LEU A 158 -2.38 15.37 4.65
C LEU A 158 -3.76 15.34 5.32
N GLN A 159 -4.28 16.51 5.72
CA GLN A 159 -5.61 16.61 6.33
C GLN A 159 -6.72 16.19 5.34
N GLU A 160 -6.68 16.69 4.11
CA GLU A 160 -7.69 16.43 3.09
C GLU A 160 -7.64 14.96 2.62
N ASP A 161 -6.44 14.46 2.35
CA ASP A 161 -6.19 13.10 1.86
C ASP A 161 -6.56 12.05 2.90
N THR A 162 -6.10 12.25 4.15
CA THR A 162 -6.45 11.35 5.27
C THR A 162 -7.96 11.32 5.48
N LYS A 163 -8.63 12.48 5.38
CA LYS A 163 -10.10 12.53 5.48
C LYS A 163 -10.74 11.65 4.42
N ARG A 164 -10.33 11.77 3.15
CA ARG A 164 -10.91 10.99 2.05
C ARG A 164 -10.60 9.49 2.18
N HIS A 165 -9.40 9.14 2.64
CA HIS A 165 -9.06 7.76 2.97
C HIS A 165 -9.98 7.19 4.07
N VAL A 166 -10.19 7.94 5.15
CA VAL A 166 -11.08 7.54 6.24
C VAL A 166 -12.54 7.47 5.80
N ASP A 167 -13.02 8.41 4.95
CA ASP A 167 -14.37 8.36 4.37
C ASP A 167 -14.60 7.01 3.68
N ALA A 168 -13.64 6.55 2.86
CA ALA A 168 -13.74 5.24 2.21
C ALA A 168 -13.74 4.07 3.21
N LEU A 169 -12.91 4.11 4.25
CA LEU A 169 -12.90 3.08 5.30
C LEU A 169 -14.25 2.98 6.01
N LEU A 170 -14.87 4.11 6.33
CA LEU A 170 -16.17 4.15 7.02
C LEU A 170 -17.33 3.69 6.14
N GLU A 171 -17.28 3.99 4.84
CA GLU A 171 -18.34 3.62 3.89
C GLU A 171 -18.37 2.12 3.58
N TYR A 172 -17.23 1.44 3.69
CA TYR A 172 -17.08 0.02 3.35
C TYR A 172 -16.81 -0.90 4.56
N SER A 173 -16.84 -0.36 5.77
CA SER A 173 -16.68 -1.12 7.02
C SER A 173 -17.92 -1.94 7.41
#